data_648bdfd60d52c3472d8ed82f689d9d17
#
_entry.id   648bdfd60d52c3472d8ed82f689d9d17
#
_cell.length_a   1.000
_cell.length_b   1.000
_cell.length_c   1.000
_cell.angle_alpha   90.00
_cell.angle_beta   90.00
_cell.angle_gamma   90.00
#
_symmetry.space_group_name_H-M   'P 1'
#
loop_
_entity.id
_entity.type
_entity.pdbx_description
1 polymer ?
#
loop_
_entity_poly.entity_id
_entity_poly.type
_entity_poly.pdbx_seq_one_letter_code
_entity_poly.pdbx_strand_id
1 'polypeptide(L)'
;MYIDIATDFLIDEKDIVGIFDLDNTTAAGKHTINFLNEKQKEGKVTYLIKDIPKSFVVMNNGEVFVVELSSQILRKRFEMK
;
A
#
# COMPACT_ATOMS: atom_id res chain seq x y z
N MET A 1 -14.56 -7.87 -4.62
CA MET A 1 -14.74 -6.63 -5.38
C MET A 1 -13.41 -5.97 -5.68
N TYR A 2 -13.25 -5.47 -6.89
CA TYR A 2 -11.99 -4.87 -7.31
C TYR A 2 -12.00 -3.36 -7.06
N ILE A 3 -10.89 -2.84 -6.60
CA ILE A 3 -10.77 -1.44 -6.23
C ILE A 3 -9.51 -0.87 -6.86
N ASP A 4 -9.60 0.35 -7.40
CA ASP A 4 -8.48 1.05 -7.96
C ASP A 4 -7.57 1.57 -6.86
N ILE A 5 -6.31 1.22 -6.90
CA ILE A 5 -5.32 1.78 -5.96
C ILE A 5 -4.32 2.67 -6.69
N ALA A 6 -4.33 2.62 -8.03
CA ALA A 6 -3.50 3.49 -8.85
C ALA A 6 -4.13 3.51 -10.24
N THR A 7 -3.64 4.37 -11.12
CA THR A 7 -4.19 4.48 -12.48
C THR A 7 -4.09 3.13 -13.17
N ASP A 8 -5.24 2.61 -13.60
CA ASP A 8 -5.34 1.34 -14.30
C ASP A 8 -4.81 0.14 -13.52
N PHE A 9 -4.82 0.22 -12.19
CA PHE A 9 -4.38 -0.90 -11.37
C PHE A 9 -5.45 -1.25 -10.35
N LEU A 10 -6.03 -2.44 -10.53
CA LEU A 10 -7.10 -2.93 -9.68
C LEU A 10 -6.63 -4.06 -8.80
N ILE A 11 -7.09 -4.09 -7.56
CA ILE A 11 -6.86 -5.23 -6.69
C ILE A 11 -8.19 -5.69 -6.10
N ASP A 12 -8.23 -6.95 -5.68
CA ASP A 12 -9.43 -7.48 -5.04
C ASP A 12 -9.31 -7.19 -3.54
N GLU A 13 -10.31 -6.51 -3.00
CA GLU A 13 -10.27 -6.11 -1.58
C GLU A 13 -10.19 -7.29 -0.63
N LYS A 14 -10.70 -8.43 -1.01
CA LYS A 14 -10.67 -9.60 -0.11
C LYS A 14 -9.25 -10.12 0.10
N ASP A 15 -8.32 -9.74 -0.77
CA ASP A 15 -6.93 -10.19 -0.66
C ASP A 15 -6.07 -9.19 0.12
N ILE A 16 -6.65 -8.10 0.61
CA ILE A 16 -5.92 -7.08 1.35
C ILE A 16 -5.80 -7.47 2.82
N VAL A 17 -4.57 -7.45 3.31
CA VAL A 17 -4.30 -7.67 4.74
C VAL A 17 -4.37 -6.35 5.49
N GLY A 18 -3.85 -5.29 4.91
CA GLY A 18 -3.87 -3.99 5.57
C GLY A 18 -3.44 -2.85 4.66
N ILE A 19 -3.78 -1.64 5.09
CA ILE A 19 -3.40 -0.40 4.42
C ILE A 19 -2.69 0.46 5.45
N PHE A 20 -1.52 0.95 5.11
CA PHE A 20 -0.67 1.66 6.07
C PHE A 20 -0.17 2.98 5.48
N ASP A 21 -0.05 3.97 6.33
CA ASP A 21 0.51 5.27 5.91
C ASP A 21 2.02 5.23 5.91
N LEU A 22 2.58 5.91 4.94
CA LEU A 22 4.03 6.09 4.91
C LEU A 22 4.48 7.36 5.57
N ASP A 23 3.54 8.27 5.91
CA ASP A 23 3.76 9.50 6.40
C ASP A 23 4.10 9.52 7.73
N ASN A 24 4.98 9.44 8.21
CA ASN A 24 5.08 9.88 9.12
C ASN A 24 5.32 9.93 10.28
N THR A 25 5.53 9.26 10.73
CA THR A 25 5.73 9.34 12.07
C THR A 25 7.04 8.78 12.41
N THR A 26 7.83 9.47 13.07
CA THR A 26 9.18 9.16 13.38
C THR A 26 9.36 7.84 14.08
N ALA A 27 8.47 7.49 14.98
CA ALA A 27 8.62 6.23 15.73
C ALA A 27 8.23 5.02 14.90
N ALA A 28 7.18 5.15 14.12
CA ALA A 28 6.71 4.07 13.29
C ALA A 28 7.50 3.95 11.99
N GLY A 29 8.08 5.05 11.54
CA GLY A 29 8.78 5.11 10.26
C GLY A 29 9.93 4.10 10.15
N LYS A 30 10.63 3.88 11.23
CA LYS A 30 11.76 2.97 11.23
C LYS A 30 11.32 1.52 10.97
N HIS A 31 10.27 1.10 11.63
CA HIS A 31 9.74 -0.25 11.44
C HIS A 31 9.16 -0.43 10.04
N THR A 32 8.50 0.60 9.54
CA THR A 32 7.94 0.58 8.20
C THR A 32 9.06 0.44 7.16
N ILE A 33 10.12 1.20 7.31
CA ILE A 33 11.24 1.14 6.39
C ILE A 33 11.88 -0.24 6.39
N ASN A 34 12.06 -0.83 7.56
CA ASN A 34 12.64 -2.16 7.67
C ASN A 34 11.76 -3.21 7.01
N PHE A 35 10.45 -3.12 7.22
CA PHE A 35 9.48 -4.02 6.61
C PHE A 35 9.56 -3.94 5.08
N LEU A 36 9.53 -2.72 4.54
CA LEU A 36 9.59 -2.53 3.09
C LEU A 36 10.90 -3.01 2.50
N ASN A 37 12.00 -2.79 3.20
CA ASN A 37 13.31 -3.25 2.75
C ASN A 37 13.36 -4.78 2.67
N GLU A 38 12.81 -5.45 3.64
CA GLU A 38 12.76 -6.90 3.63
C GLU A 38 11.89 -7.43 2.49
N LYS A 39 10.74 -6.83 2.29
CA LYS A 39 9.85 -7.23 1.19
C LYS A 39 10.48 -6.94 -0.16
N GLN A 40 11.21 -5.86 -0.28
CA GLN A 40 11.89 -5.51 -1.51
C GLN A 40 12.98 -6.54 -1.85
N LYS A 41 13.69 -7.03 -0.85
CA LYS A 41 14.68 -8.08 -1.06
C LYS A 41 14.03 -9.37 -1.57
N GLU A 42 12.80 -9.61 -1.18
CA GLU A 42 12.03 -10.77 -1.65
C GLU A 42 11.44 -10.55 -3.03
N GLY A 43 11.55 -9.34 -3.57
CA GLY A 43 10.98 -9.01 -4.87
C GLY A 43 9.48 -8.84 -4.83
N LYS A 44 8.92 -8.52 -3.67
CA LYS A 44 7.46 -8.44 -3.51
C LYS A 44 6.90 -7.04 -3.42
N VAL A 45 7.72 -6.02 -3.59
CA VAL A 45 7.24 -4.63 -3.53
C VAL A 45 7.11 -4.08 -4.93
N THR A 46 5.94 -3.53 -5.24
CA THR A 46 5.69 -2.85 -6.51
C THR A 46 5.37 -1.39 -6.22
N TYR A 47 6.07 -0.50 -6.87
CA TYR A 47 5.87 0.93 -6.70
C TYR A 47 4.96 1.45 -7.79
N LEU A 48 3.76 1.88 -7.42
CA LEU A 48 2.77 2.41 -8.35
C LEU A 48 2.67 3.92 -8.14
N ILE A 49 3.80 4.59 -8.29
CA ILE A 49 3.90 6.01 -8.01
C ILE A 49 4.63 6.77 -9.11
N LYS A 50 4.31 8.05 -9.24
CA LYS A 50 5.02 8.96 -10.14
C LYS A 50 5.76 10.02 -9.35
N ASP A 51 5.21 10.37 -8.21
CA ASP A 51 5.76 11.43 -7.38
C ASP A 51 6.10 10.93 -5.99
N ILE A 52 5.30 11.25 -5.02
CA ILE A 52 5.57 10.97 -3.62
C ILE A 52 4.69 9.84 -3.11
N PRO A 53 5.26 8.78 -2.56
CA PRO A 53 4.45 7.72 -1.99
C PRO A 53 3.77 8.19 -0.71
N LYS A 54 2.51 7.81 -0.52
CA LYS A 54 1.76 8.21 0.66
C LYS A 54 1.32 7.04 1.51
N SER A 55 1.10 5.88 0.90
CA SER A 55 0.68 4.71 1.67
C SER A 55 1.11 3.44 0.96
N PHE A 56 0.95 2.32 1.65
CA PHE A 56 1.20 1.03 1.04
C PHE A 56 0.12 0.03 1.45
N VAL A 57 -0.13 -0.90 0.57
CA VAL A 57 -1.15 -1.93 0.76
C VAL A 57 -0.46 -3.29 0.81
N VAL A 58 -0.76 -4.06 1.85
CA VAL A 58 -0.20 -5.40 2.01
C VAL A 58 -1.24 -6.42 1.62
N MET A 59 -0.86 -7.33 0.75
CA MET A 59 -1.76 -8.38 0.26
C MET A 59 -1.51 -9.69 1.00
N ASN A 60 -2.49 -10.58 0.96
CA ASN A 60 -2.42 -11.85 1.69
C ASN A 60 -1.35 -12.82 1.16
N ASN A 61 -0.86 -12.59 -0.05
CA ASN A 61 0.21 -13.41 -0.62
C ASN A 61 1.60 -12.83 -0.31
N GLY A 62 1.66 -11.78 0.49
CA GLY A 62 2.92 -11.13 0.85
C GLY A 62 3.33 -9.99 -0.07
N GLU A 63 2.59 -9.74 -1.15
CA GLU A 63 2.91 -8.63 -2.02
C GLU A 63 2.57 -7.30 -1.37
N VAL A 64 3.33 -6.28 -1.70
CA VAL A 64 3.13 -4.93 -1.17
C VAL A 64 3.09 -3.95 -2.33
N PHE A 65 2.09 -3.09 -2.35
CA PHE A 65 1.97 -2.05 -3.36
C PHE A 65 2.13 -0.69 -2.70
N VAL A 66 3.11 0.07 -3.15
CA VAL A 66 3.34 1.43 -2.65
C VAL A 66 2.63 2.39 -3.60
N VAL A 67 1.74 3.23 -3.07
CA VAL A 67 0.86 4.05 -3.89
C VAL A 67 0.89 5.52 -3.46
N GLU A 68 0.36 6.38 -4.32
CA GLU A 68 0.29 7.81 -4.06
C GLU A 68 -0.97 8.25 -3.35
N LEU A 69 -1.97 7.39 -3.28
CA LEU A 69 -3.21 7.74 -2.59
C LEU A 69 -3.02 7.58 -1.09
N SER A 70 -3.61 8.49 -0.33
CA SER A 70 -3.53 8.39 1.12
C SER A 70 -4.37 7.21 1.61
N SER A 71 -4.07 6.73 2.81
CA SER A 71 -4.84 5.64 3.40
C SER A 71 -6.30 6.02 3.57
N GLN A 72 -6.58 7.29 3.83
CA GLN A 72 -7.94 7.77 3.97
C GLN A 72 -8.72 7.65 2.67
N ILE A 73 -8.09 8.01 1.55
CA ILE A 73 -8.74 7.89 0.24
C ILE A 73 -8.98 6.42 -0.09
N LEU A 74 -8.01 5.57 0.16
CA LEU A 74 -8.15 4.15 -0.11
C LEU A 74 -9.29 3.54 0.70
N ARG A 75 -9.37 3.87 1.98
CA ARG A 75 -10.44 3.36 2.84
C ARG A 75 -11.80 3.83 2.37
N LYS A 76 -11.90 5.06 1.90
CA LYS A 76 -13.16 5.56 1.35
C LYS A 76 -13.58 4.77 0.12
N ARG A 77 -12.65 4.42 -0.73
CA ARG A 77 -12.98 3.62 -1.92
C ARG A 77 -13.52 2.25 -1.54
N PHE A 78 -12.97 1.66 -0.49
CA PHE A 78 -13.46 0.38 0.00
C PHE A 78 -14.87 0.50 0.59
N GLU A 79 -15.16 1.62 1.23
CA GLU A 79 -16.47 1.84 1.83
C GLU A 79 -17.56 2.16 0.82
N MET A 80 -17.18 2.62 -0.35
CA MET A 80 -18.13 3.05 -1.36
C MET A 80 -18.61 1.95 -2.30
N LYS A 81 -18.20 0.77 -2.08
CA LYS A 81 -18.57 -0.36 -2.95
C LYS A 81 -19.98 -0.87 -2.68
#